data_87fda115f06a6f76ed59158b02ca82ef
#
_entry.id   87fda115f06a6f76ed59158b02ca82ef
#
_cell.length_a   1.000
_cell.length_b   1.000
_cell.length_c   1.000
_cell.angle_alpha   90.00
_cell.angle_beta   90.00
_cell.angle_gamma   90.00
#
_symmetry.space_group_name_H-M   'P 1'
#
loop_
_entity.id
_entity.type
_entity.pdbx_description
1 polymer ?
#
loop_
_entity_poly.entity_id
_entity_poly.type
_entity_poly.pdbx_seq_one_letter_code
_entity_poly.pdbx_strand_id
1 'polypeptide(L)'
;MNKALYIITIILLVSSCKKEKRTIEQVNFTTEYKFSNEIEAKIAKDTLAWRYQISASDYAAKGDYKNALIQWDLAMGTKDRKFTENQVDSINQKYSKVKATDFIFELAKKNQVIIINEAHHNSYHRVFTKSLLQGLFDNGYKNLGLEALGNGKYLDTLLNNRKYPIIKTGHYIKDPQFGNLVRDALEIGYNLFAYESVEGVNGKLREIEQAKNIEKVINAKPNEKFLIHCGFDHASEGIHSYWEKAMAGRFTEYTNIDPVTINQVVYSEKSKREFNNPLLKALNIKESSVLIDKDNNPFRYERGETWTDIAVFHPNTKYVDNRPGWLFKNGNENVSIDLTDIKIEFPVMVLAFKKGENIDVAVPVDITEIQEKKQNCNLGLKKGIYEIVVTNGKESFKFEQNVK
;
A
#
# COMPACT_ATOMS: atom_id res chain seq x y z
N MET A 1 -8.91 80.59 11.34
CA MET A 1 -9.44 79.21 11.23
C MET A 1 -8.53 78.50 10.24
N ASN A 2 -7.49 77.79 10.76
CA ASN A 2 -6.53 77.03 9.94
C ASN A 2 -7.01 75.60 9.82
N LYS A 3 -7.31 75.17 8.61
CA LYS A 3 -7.62 73.77 8.31
C LYS A 3 -6.27 73.04 7.99
N ALA A 4 -5.82 72.18 8.90
CA ALA A 4 -4.70 71.27 8.66
C ALA A 4 -5.16 70.08 7.81
N LEU A 5 -4.54 69.87 6.65
CA LEU A 5 -4.79 68.78 5.73
C LEU A 5 -3.86 67.64 6.12
N TYR A 6 -4.37 66.53 6.68
CA TYR A 6 -3.59 65.30 6.96
C TYR A 6 -3.55 64.46 5.71
N ILE A 7 -2.36 64.34 5.11
CA ILE A 7 -2.10 63.39 4.03
C ILE A 7 -1.71 62.06 4.67
N ILE A 8 -2.60 61.05 4.59
CA ILE A 8 -2.30 59.67 4.99
C ILE A 8 -1.63 58.98 3.82
N THR A 9 -0.33 58.74 3.94
CA THR A 9 0.45 57.96 2.98
C THR A 9 0.25 56.49 3.31
N ILE A 10 -0.56 55.77 2.52
CA ILE A 10 -0.71 54.31 2.62
C ILE A 10 0.52 53.68 1.91
N ILE A 11 1.45 53.16 2.70
CA ILE A 11 2.56 52.32 2.19
C ILE A 11 2.00 50.92 1.94
N LEU A 12 1.73 50.61 0.67
CA LEU A 12 1.46 49.25 0.23
C LEU A 12 2.76 48.43 0.31
N LEU A 13 2.94 47.66 1.36
CA LEU A 13 3.96 46.62 1.44
C LEU A 13 3.60 45.49 0.45
N VAL A 14 4.11 45.59 -0.77
CA VAL A 14 4.10 44.50 -1.73
C VAL A 14 5.15 43.49 -1.24
N SER A 15 4.74 42.53 -0.46
CA SER A 15 5.57 41.35 -0.14
C SER A 15 5.67 40.51 -1.42
N SER A 16 6.67 40.84 -2.26
CA SER A 16 7.09 39.95 -3.33
C SER A 16 7.64 38.67 -2.69
N CYS A 17 6.84 37.62 -2.70
CA CYS A 17 7.36 36.26 -2.46
C CYS A 17 8.35 35.96 -3.59
N LYS A 18 9.62 36.27 -3.38
CA LYS A 18 10.69 35.70 -4.19
C LYS A 18 10.66 34.19 -3.98
N LYS A 19 10.19 33.43 -4.98
CA LYS A 19 10.43 31.98 -5.04
C LYS A 19 11.95 31.80 -4.84
N GLU A 20 12.37 31.20 -3.75
CA GLU A 20 13.76 30.79 -3.57
C GLU A 20 14.13 29.94 -4.78
N LYS A 21 15.18 30.31 -5.48
CA LYS A 21 15.64 29.60 -6.68
C LYS A 21 16.22 28.28 -6.21
N ARG A 22 15.47 27.18 -6.41
CA ARG A 22 15.93 25.84 -6.06
C ARG A 22 17.21 25.49 -6.85
N THR A 23 18.15 24.85 -6.21
CA THR A 23 19.34 24.32 -6.86
C THR A 23 19.00 22.98 -7.50
N ILE A 24 19.18 22.86 -8.82
CA ILE A 24 18.96 21.65 -9.60
C ILE A 24 20.34 21.12 -10.00
N GLU A 25 20.61 19.87 -9.63
CA GLU A 25 21.88 19.19 -9.90
C GLU A 25 21.64 18.05 -10.90
N GLN A 26 22.48 17.95 -11.92
CA GLN A 26 22.52 16.76 -12.75
C GLN A 26 23.26 15.65 -11.98
N VAL A 27 22.66 14.46 -11.93
CA VAL A 27 23.20 13.32 -11.16
C VAL A 27 23.24 12.07 -12.03
N ASN A 28 24.14 11.16 -11.68
CA ASN A 28 24.12 9.80 -12.24
C ASN A 28 23.19 8.95 -11.36
N PHE A 29 22.00 8.64 -11.88
CA PHE A 29 20.99 7.87 -11.17
C PHE A 29 20.43 6.78 -12.07
N THR A 30 20.44 5.55 -11.58
CA THR A 30 19.86 4.40 -12.27
C THR A 30 18.67 3.89 -11.48
N THR A 31 17.54 3.69 -12.13
CA THR A 31 16.33 3.18 -11.51
C THR A 31 16.01 1.76 -11.93
N GLU A 32 15.48 0.94 -11.00
CA GLU A 32 14.90 -0.37 -11.30
C GLU A 32 13.41 -0.29 -11.70
N TYR A 33 12.81 0.89 -11.60
CA TYR A 33 11.42 1.14 -12.00
C TYR A 33 11.31 1.27 -13.51
N LYS A 34 10.37 0.54 -14.09
CA LYS A 34 10.15 0.51 -15.54
C LYS A 34 9.19 1.61 -15.98
N PHE A 35 9.51 2.24 -17.09
CA PHE A 35 8.55 3.12 -17.78
C PHE A 35 7.37 2.33 -18.35
N SER A 36 6.24 3.00 -18.58
CA SER A 36 5.04 2.36 -19.14
C SER A 36 5.31 1.67 -20.48
N ASN A 37 6.08 2.30 -21.36
CA ASN A 37 6.45 1.73 -22.65
C ASN A 37 7.31 0.46 -22.52
N GLU A 38 8.16 0.37 -21.50
CA GLU A 38 8.96 -0.83 -21.23
C GLU A 38 8.07 -1.99 -20.72
N ILE A 39 7.11 -1.67 -19.82
CA ILE A 39 6.14 -2.66 -19.33
C ILE A 39 5.30 -3.19 -20.49
N GLU A 40 4.75 -2.30 -21.33
CA GLU A 40 3.92 -2.65 -22.49
C GLU A 40 4.71 -3.45 -23.54
N ALA A 41 5.95 -3.04 -23.83
CA ALA A 41 6.82 -3.77 -24.74
C ALA A 41 7.14 -5.19 -24.21
N LYS A 42 7.29 -5.35 -22.89
CA LYS A 42 7.48 -6.66 -22.27
C LYS A 42 6.21 -7.50 -22.40
N ILE A 43 5.04 -6.97 -22.08
CA ILE A 43 3.74 -7.67 -22.22
C ILE A 43 3.53 -8.17 -23.64
N ALA A 44 3.84 -7.32 -24.64
CA ALA A 44 3.64 -7.64 -26.06
C ALA A 44 4.54 -8.80 -26.54
N LYS A 45 5.70 -8.99 -25.92
CA LYS A 45 6.67 -10.05 -26.26
C LYS A 45 6.51 -11.29 -25.40
N ASP A 46 5.97 -11.18 -24.21
CA ASP A 46 5.88 -12.25 -23.21
C ASP A 46 4.66 -13.13 -23.49
N THR A 47 4.87 -14.43 -23.59
CA THR A 47 3.81 -15.43 -23.80
C THR A 47 3.38 -16.15 -22.51
N LEU A 48 4.00 -15.81 -21.36
CA LEU A 48 3.70 -16.43 -20.08
C LEU A 48 2.25 -16.15 -19.66
N ALA A 49 1.57 -17.14 -19.10
CA ALA A 49 0.19 -17.02 -18.64
C ALA A 49 0.02 -15.90 -17.60
N TRP A 50 1.03 -15.66 -16.77
CA TRP A 50 1.02 -14.66 -15.68
C TRP A 50 1.65 -13.30 -16.06
N ARG A 51 1.90 -13.01 -17.35
CA ARG A 51 2.49 -11.74 -17.81
C ARG A 51 1.72 -10.50 -17.31
N TYR A 52 0.39 -10.58 -17.29
CA TYR A 52 -0.45 -9.49 -16.79
C TYR A 52 -0.39 -9.33 -15.26
N GLN A 53 -0.18 -10.41 -14.50
CA GLN A 53 0.02 -10.34 -13.05
C GLN A 53 1.36 -9.67 -12.71
N ILE A 54 2.41 -9.99 -13.47
CA ILE A 54 3.73 -9.35 -13.32
C ILE A 54 3.62 -7.86 -13.66
N SER A 55 2.99 -7.51 -14.79
CA SER A 55 2.84 -6.10 -15.18
C SER A 55 1.97 -5.31 -14.20
N ALA A 56 0.94 -5.91 -13.60
CA ALA A 56 0.16 -5.28 -12.54
C ALA A 56 1.04 -4.87 -11.36
N SER A 57 1.97 -5.73 -10.94
CA SER A 57 2.94 -5.44 -9.89
C SER A 57 3.98 -4.40 -10.32
N ASP A 58 4.44 -4.43 -11.58
CA ASP A 58 5.37 -3.44 -12.12
C ASP A 58 4.70 -2.03 -12.18
N TYR A 59 3.42 -1.94 -12.57
CA TYR A 59 2.65 -0.70 -12.55
C TYR A 59 2.41 -0.18 -11.13
N ALA A 60 2.06 -1.05 -10.17
CA ALA A 60 1.90 -0.67 -8.77
C ALA A 60 3.21 -0.10 -8.20
N ALA A 61 4.35 -0.78 -8.45
CA ALA A 61 5.66 -0.36 -7.97
C ALA A 61 6.06 1.03 -8.47
N LYS A 62 5.72 1.41 -9.71
CA LYS A 62 6.02 2.74 -10.25
C LYS A 62 4.95 3.80 -9.95
N GLY A 63 3.98 3.50 -9.06
CA GLY A 63 2.94 4.45 -8.64
C GLY A 63 1.79 4.64 -9.63
N ASP A 64 1.67 3.81 -10.66
CA ASP A 64 0.55 3.81 -11.59
C ASP A 64 -0.52 2.79 -11.17
N TYR A 65 -1.20 3.11 -10.10
CA TYR A 65 -2.16 2.22 -9.44
C TYR A 65 -3.41 1.92 -10.29
N LYS A 66 -3.77 2.81 -11.21
CA LYS A 66 -4.89 2.61 -12.15
C LYS A 66 -4.57 1.51 -13.16
N ASN A 67 -3.40 1.58 -13.79
CA ASN A 67 -2.95 0.56 -14.73
C ASN A 67 -2.66 -0.77 -14.04
N ALA A 68 -2.21 -0.76 -12.79
CA ALA A 68 -2.07 -1.97 -11.99
C ALA A 68 -3.40 -2.75 -11.89
N LEU A 69 -4.53 -2.07 -11.60
CA LEU A 69 -5.85 -2.69 -11.58
C LEU A 69 -6.28 -3.19 -12.96
N ILE A 70 -5.99 -2.43 -14.03
CA ILE A 70 -6.33 -2.83 -15.41
C ILE A 70 -5.59 -4.12 -15.78
N GLN A 71 -4.29 -4.20 -15.52
CA GLN A 71 -3.50 -5.38 -15.82
C GLN A 71 -3.96 -6.60 -15.02
N TRP A 72 -4.34 -6.41 -13.76
CA TRP A 72 -4.87 -7.49 -12.94
C TRP A 72 -6.21 -8.00 -13.46
N ASP A 73 -7.08 -7.10 -13.91
CA ASP A 73 -8.37 -7.49 -14.51
C ASP A 73 -8.18 -8.23 -15.85
N LEU A 74 -7.15 -7.88 -16.63
CA LEU A 74 -6.76 -8.65 -17.83
C LEU A 74 -6.26 -10.06 -17.47
N ALA A 75 -5.53 -10.20 -16.36
CA ALA A 75 -5.04 -11.49 -15.88
C ALA A 75 -6.17 -12.41 -15.40
N MET A 76 -7.13 -11.88 -14.65
CA MET A 76 -8.16 -12.67 -13.96
C MET A 76 -9.47 -12.75 -14.71
N GLY A 77 -9.64 -11.93 -15.73
CA GLY A 77 -10.92 -11.73 -16.41
C GLY A 77 -11.91 -10.92 -15.59
N THR A 78 -12.87 -10.34 -16.28
CA THR A 78 -13.89 -9.47 -15.66
C THR A 78 -15.28 -9.90 -16.09
N LYS A 79 -16.27 -9.69 -15.21
CA LYS A 79 -17.68 -9.92 -15.49
C LYS A 79 -18.52 -8.84 -14.81
N ASP A 80 -19.47 -8.24 -15.55
CA ASP A 80 -20.47 -7.37 -14.93
C ASP A 80 -21.59 -8.23 -14.33
N ARG A 81 -21.49 -8.49 -13.03
CA ARG A 81 -22.52 -9.17 -12.24
C ARG A 81 -23.18 -8.16 -11.32
N LYS A 82 -24.51 -8.24 -11.17
CA LYS A 82 -25.30 -7.36 -10.30
C LYS A 82 -26.27 -8.20 -9.48
N PHE A 83 -26.58 -7.72 -8.29
CA PHE A 83 -27.75 -8.18 -7.55
C PHE A 83 -29.01 -7.49 -8.06
N THR A 84 -30.16 -8.13 -7.88
CA THR A 84 -31.48 -7.52 -8.06
C THR A 84 -31.71 -6.47 -6.95
N GLU A 85 -32.65 -5.56 -7.17
CA GLU A 85 -33.01 -4.54 -6.16
C GLU A 85 -33.41 -5.19 -4.82
N ASN A 86 -34.23 -6.23 -4.85
CA ASN A 86 -34.63 -6.97 -3.65
C ASN A 86 -33.43 -7.58 -2.89
N GLN A 87 -32.41 -8.08 -3.61
CA GLN A 87 -31.18 -8.60 -2.99
C GLN A 87 -30.37 -7.47 -2.38
N VAL A 88 -30.26 -6.32 -3.05
CA VAL A 88 -29.58 -5.12 -2.51
C VAL A 88 -30.26 -4.66 -1.23
N ASP A 89 -31.59 -4.57 -1.22
CA ASP A 89 -32.37 -4.17 -0.05
C ASP A 89 -32.19 -5.16 1.11
N SER A 90 -32.27 -6.46 0.84
CA SER A 90 -32.05 -7.51 1.84
C SER A 90 -30.65 -7.43 2.48
N ILE A 91 -29.60 -7.17 1.67
CA ILE A 91 -28.23 -7.03 2.16
C ILE A 91 -28.13 -5.79 3.06
N ASN A 92 -28.65 -4.65 2.63
CA ASN A 92 -28.58 -3.40 3.39
C ASN A 92 -29.45 -3.41 4.67
N GLN A 93 -30.50 -4.24 4.73
CA GLN A 93 -31.29 -4.49 5.94
C GLN A 93 -30.57 -5.46 6.90
N LYS A 94 -29.87 -6.46 6.35
CA LYS A 94 -29.18 -7.49 7.15
C LYS A 94 -27.92 -6.95 7.85
N TYR A 95 -27.17 -6.06 7.18
CA TYR A 95 -25.85 -5.64 7.64
C TYR A 95 -25.77 -4.15 7.89
N SER A 96 -25.19 -3.78 9.02
CA SER A 96 -24.70 -2.44 9.32
C SER A 96 -23.23 -2.31 8.93
N LYS A 97 -22.83 -1.12 8.48
CA LYS A 97 -21.44 -0.79 8.15
C LYS A 97 -20.79 -0.12 9.35
N VAL A 98 -19.72 -0.73 9.85
CA VAL A 98 -18.88 -0.14 10.91
C VAL A 98 -17.51 0.17 10.37
N LYS A 99 -16.87 1.21 10.87
CA LYS A 99 -15.54 1.59 10.45
C LYS A 99 -14.54 0.48 10.76
N ALA A 100 -13.82 0.00 9.75
CA ALA A 100 -12.96 -1.18 9.88
C ALA A 100 -11.84 -0.98 10.92
N THR A 101 -11.25 0.21 11.01
CA THR A 101 -10.21 0.50 12.00
C THR A 101 -10.70 0.34 13.42
N ASP A 102 -11.88 0.89 13.72
CA ASP A 102 -12.44 0.89 15.07
C ASP A 102 -12.81 -0.54 15.49
N PHE A 103 -13.41 -1.30 14.55
CA PHE A 103 -13.76 -2.71 14.79
C PHE A 103 -12.51 -3.57 15.03
N ILE A 104 -11.47 -3.42 14.22
CA ILE A 104 -10.21 -4.15 14.36
C ILE A 104 -9.52 -3.80 15.69
N PHE A 105 -9.53 -2.53 16.12
CA PHE A 105 -8.94 -2.14 17.40
C PHE A 105 -9.67 -2.75 18.60
N GLU A 106 -10.99 -2.89 18.53
CA GLU A 106 -11.73 -3.59 19.60
C GLU A 106 -11.35 -5.07 19.67
N LEU A 107 -11.20 -5.75 18.53
CA LEU A 107 -10.71 -7.13 18.50
C LEU A 107 -9.26 -7.25 18.98
N ALA A 108 -8.41 -6.29 18.65
CA ALA A 108 -7.01 -6.26 19.06
C ALA A 108 -6.81 -6.25 20.59
N LYS A 109 -7.77 -5.73 21.35
CA LYS A 109 -7.70 -5.74 22.82
C LYS A 109 -7.64 -7.16 23.38
N LYS A 110 -8.34 -8.12 22.78
CA LYS A 110 -8.56 -9.47 23.27
C LYS A 110 -7.71 -10.55 22.59
N ASN A 111 -7.17 -10.26 21.41
CA ASN A 111 -6.47 -11.23 20.58
C ASN A 111 -4.96 -10.99 20.57
N GLN A 112 -4.20 -12.09 20.51
CA GLN A 112 -2.73 -12.03 20.49
C GLN A 112 -2.19 -11.84 19.07
N VAL A 113 -2.84 -12.41 18.06
CA VAL A 113 -2.37 -12.42 16.68
C VAL A 113 -3.47 -11.90 15.75
N ILE A 114 -3.10 -10.98 14.87
CA ILE A 114 -3.93 -10.54 13.75
C ILE A 114 -3.17 -10.85 12.46
N ILE A 115 -3.83 -11.51 11.52
CA ILE A 115 -3.30 -11.81 10.18
C ILE A 115 -4.14 -11.04 9.17
N ILE A 116 -3.53 -10.17 8.37
CA ILE A 116 -4.19 -9.39 7.34
C ILE A 116 -3.54 -9.63 5.98
N ASN A 117 -4.35 -9.84 4.95
CA ASN A 117 -3.84 -10.09 3.61
C ASN A 117 -3.78 -8.83 2.73
N GLU A 118 -3.06 -8.94 1.62
CA GLU A 118 -3.04 -7.97 0.53
C GLU A 118 -3.13 -8.64 -0.84
N ALA A 119 -3.50 -7.88 -1.87
CA ALA A 119 -3.21 -8.22 -3.27
C ALA A 119 -2.01 -7.40 -3.73
N HIS A 120 -0.96 -8.06 -4.20
CA HIS A 120 0.34 -7.44 -4.48
C HIS A 120 0.31 -6.27 -5.49
N HIS A 121 -0.71 -6.19 -6.32
CA HIS A 121 -0.95 -5.11 -7.29
C HIS A 121 -1.80 -3.97 -6.73
N ASN A 122 -2.43 -4.14 -5.56
CA ASN A 122 -3.34 -3.15 -4.98
C ASN A 122 -2.69 -2.46 -3.77
N SER A 123 -1.97 -1.39 -4.02
CA SER A 123 -1.21 -0.66 -3.00
C SER A 123 -2.10 -0.02 -1.92
N TYR A 124 -3.41 0.14 -2.17
CA TYR A 124 -4.35 0.63 -1.14
C TYR A 124 -4.45 -0.31 0.07
N HIS A 125 -4.28 -1.62 -0.14
CA HIS A 125 -4.24 -2.58 0.97
C HIS A 125 -3.11 -2.27 1.97
N ARG A 126 -1.95 -1.86 1.45
CA ARG A 126 -0.79 -1.43 2.26
C ARG A 126 -1.06 -0.13 2.99
N VAL A 127 -1.73 0.81 2.32
CA VAL A 127 -2.16 2.08 2.93
C VAL A 127 -3.15 1.84 4.06
N PHE A 128 -4.08 0.90 3.90
CA PHE A 128 -5.00 0.53 4.96
C PHE A 128 -4.28 -0.17 6.12
N THR A 129 -3.46 -1.19 5.87
CA THR A 129 -2.67 -1.84 6.92
C THR A 129 -1.78 -0.83 7.66
N LYS A 130 -1.14 0.10 6.94
CA LYS A 130 -0.36 1.20 7.53
C LYS A 130 -1.20 2.06 8.48
N SER A 131 -2.46 2.32 8.14
CA SER A 131 -3.36 3.12 8.99
C SER A 131 -3.75 2.44 10.31
N LEU A 132 -3.56 1.13 10.42
CA LEU A 132 -3.79 0.35 11.64
C LEU A 132 -2.59 0.37 12.61
N LEU A 133 -1.38 0.69 12.13
CA LEU A 133 -0.15 0.45 12.89
C LEU A 133 -0.14 1.14 14.25
N GLN A 134 -0.44 2.44 14.33
CA GLN A 134 -0.39 3.16 15.60
C GLN A 134 -1.39 2.59 16.61
N GLY A 135 -2.65 2.40 16.20
CA GLY A 135 -3.68 1.88 17.10
C GLY A 135 -3.41 0.44 17.54
N LEU A 136 -2.84 -0.41 16.67
CA LEU A 136 -2.42 -1.76 17.06
C LEU A 136 -1.22 -1.71 18.00
N PHE A 137 -0.25 -0.83 17.76
CA PHE A 137 0.90 -0.66 18.66
C PHE A 137 0.48 -0.22 20.06
N ASP A 138 -0.50 0.68 20.16
CA ASP A 138 -1.08 1.15 21.42
C ASP A 138 -1.85 0.01 22.14
N ASN A 139 -2.37 -0.96 21.38
CA ASN A 139 -2.99 -2.20 21.90
C ASN A 139 -1.96 -3.33 22.18
N GLY A 140 -0.66 -3.03 22.14
CA GLY A 140 0.41 -3.96 22.53
C GLY A 140 1.02 -4.78 21.40
N TYR A 141 0.60 -4.60 20.14
CA TYR A 141 1.21 -5.26 18.98
C TYR A 141 2.57 -4.63 18.71
N LYS A 142 3.63 -5.29 19.13
CA LYS A 142 5.01 -4.79 19.01
C LYS A 142 5.81 -5.45 17.89
N ASN A 143 5.28 -6.54 17.32
CA ASN A 143 5.95 -7.33 16.28
C ASN A 143 5.11 -7.30 15.01
N LEU A 144 5.76 -7.07 13.87
CA LEU A 144 5.14 -7.08 12.55
C LEU A 144 5.88 -8.07 11.65
N GLY A 145 5.22 -9.18 11.33
CA GLY A 145 5.68 -10.15 10.34
C GLY A 145 5.26 -9.71 8.94
N LEU A 146 6.20 -9.67 8.01
CA LEU A 146 5.95 -9.29 6.62
C LEU A 146 6.45 -10.39 5.68
N GLU A 147 5.53 -11.00 4.92
CA GLU A 147 5.86 -11.99 3.87
C GLU A 147 6.85 -11.41 2.86
N ALA A 148 6.67 -10.14 2.52
CA ALA A 148 7.43 -9.47 1.48
C ALA A 148 8.91 -9.21 1.84
N LEU A 149 9.32 -9.35 3.10
CA LEU A 149 10.72 -9.20 3.50
C LEU A 149 11.55 -10.39 3.02
N GLY A 150 12.76 -10.11 2.53
CA GLY A 150 13.74 -11.15 2.27
C GLY A 150 14.10 -11.91 3.54
N ASN A 151 14.15 -13.24 3.47
CA ASN A 151 14.46 -14.12 4.60
C ASN A 151 15.72 -14.95 4.35
N GLY A 152 16.30 -15.55 5.38
CA GLY A 152 17.53 -16.34 5.30
C GLY A 152 18.69 -15.53 4.71
N LYS A 153 19.28 -16.01 3.63
CA LYS A 153 20.40 -15.33 2.93
C LYS A 153 20.02 -14.00 2.24
N TYR A 154 18.73 -13.72 2.10
CA TYR A 154 18.21 -12.49 1.52
C TYR A 154 17.78 -11.48 2.60
N LEU A 155 17.96 -11.80 3.88
CA LEU A 155 17.55 -10.95 4.99
C LEU A 155 18.33 -9.63 5.00
N ASP A 156 17.61 -8.52 5.01
CA ASP A 156 18.18 -7.19 5.20
C ASP A 156 18.44 -6.94 6.70
N THR A 157 19.59 -7.37 7.17
CA THR A 157 20.00 -7.27 8.58
C THR A 157 20.15 -5.83 9.07
N LEU A 158 20.28 -4.86 8.16
CA LEU A 158 20.46 -3.45 8.51
C LEU A 158 19.13 -2.67 8.57
N LEU A 159 18.01 -3.27 8.17
CA LEU A 159 16.72 -2.59 8.05
C LEU A 159 16.31 -1.87 9.34
N ASN A 160 16.36 -2.58 10.48
CA ASN A 160 15.96 -2.01 11.77
C ASN A 160 16.84 -0.85 12.24
N ASN A 161 18.13 -0.84 11.87
CA ASN A 161 19.08 0.23 12.22
C ASN A 161 18.97 1.39 11.23
N ARG A 162 18.85 1.10 9.94
CA ARG A 162 18.75 2.08 8.86
C ARG A 162 17.42 2.86 8.88
N LYS A 163 16.34 2.25 9.39
CA LYS A 163 14.98 2.84 9.53
C LYS A 163 14.24 3.12 8.22
N TYR A 164 14.76 2.69 7.08
CA TYR A 164 14.06 2.75 5.80
C TYR A 164 14.41 1.53 4.93
N PRO A 165 13.49 1.08 4.07
CA PRO A 165 13.74 -0.04 3.17
C PRO A 165 14.57 0.39 1.96
N ILE A 166 15.36 -0.53 1.45
CA ILE A 166 16.02 -0.44 0.14
C ILE A 166 15.34 -1.42 -0.83
N ILE A 167 15.60 -1.28 -2.13
CA ILE A 167 15.02 -2.15 -3.17
C ILE A 167 15.26 -3.64 -2.87
N LYS A 168 16.40 -3.98 -2.28
CA LYS A 168 16.77 -5.36 -1.90
C LYS A 168 16.19 -5.84 -0.58
N THR A 169 15.47 -5.01 0.16
CA THR A 169 14.84 -5.43 1.43
C THR A 169 13.81 -6.54 1.24
N GLY A 170 13.18 -6.62 0.03
CA GLY A 170 12.27 -7.71 -0.30
C GLY A 170 11.54 -7.50 -1.62
N HIS A 171 10.81 -8.53 -2.08
CA HIS A 171 10.31 -8.56 -3.45
C HIS A 171 9.28 -7.46 -3.77
N TYR A 172 8.24 -7.31 -2.94
CA TYR A 172 7.18 -6.30 -3.14
C TYR A 172 7.47 -4.97 -2.42
N ILE A 173 8.56 -4.90 -1.67
CA ILE A 173 8.95 -3.72 -0.88
C ILE A 173 9.27 -2.52 -1.78
N LYS A 174 9.63 -2.75 -3.03
CA LYS A 174 9.86 -1.69 -4.02
C LYS A 174 8.62 -0.83 -4.34
N ASP A 175 7.40 -1.29 -4.03
CA ASP A 175 6.21 -0.43 -4.07
C ASP A 175 6.33 0.67 -2.99
N PRO A 176 6.20 1.97 -3.34
CA PRO A 176 6.32 3.07 -2.39
C PRO A 176 5.40 2.94 -1.18
N GLN A 177 4.19 2.41 -1.35
CA GLN A 177 3.24 2.28 -0.24
C GLN A 177 3.63 1.13 0.69
N PHE A 178 4.31 0.08 0.18
CA PHE A 178 4.92 -0.93 1.04
C PHE A 178 6.14 -0.34 1.76
N GLY A 179 7.00 0.37 1.04
CA GLY A 179 8.13 1.09 1.63
C GLY A 179 7.68 2.03 2.76
N ASN A 180 6.56 2.73 2.59
CA ASN A 180 5.99 3.61 3.60
C ASN A 180 5.37 2.83 4.79
N LEU A 181 4.77 1.66 4.56
CA LEU A 181 4.33 0.76 5.63
C LEU A 181 5.51 0.36 6.52
N VAL A 182 6.63 -0.04 5.90
CA VAL A 182 7.87 -0.41 6.62
C VAL A 182 8.44 0.78 7.40
N ARG A 183 8.54 1.97 6.78
CA ARG A 183 9.04 3.19 7.46
C ARG A 183 8.20 3.56 8.67
N ASP A 184 6.87 3.65 8.48
CA ASP A 184 5.96 4.03 9.57
C ASP A 184 6.00 3.00 10.70
N ALA A 185 6.09 1.70 10.40
CA ALA A 185 6.23 0.65 11.41
C ALA A 185 7.54 0.81 12.23
N LEU A 186 8.67 1.06 11.56
CA LEU A 186 9.97 1.28 12.22
C LEU A 186 10.01 2.58 13.02
N GLU A 187 9.33 3.63 12.54
CA GLU A 187 9.23 4.92 13.23
C GLU A 187 8.38 4.80 14.50
N ILE A 188 7.28 4.06 14.46
CA ILE A 188 6.42 3.76 15.62
C ILE A 188 7.14 2.88 16.65
N GLY A 189 8.06 2.01 16.22
CA GLY A 189 8.84 1.15 17.10
C GLY A 189 8.54 -0.35 16.99
N TYR A 190 7.91 -0.80 15.91
CA TYR A 190 7.72 -2.23 15.66
C TYR A 190 9.04 -2.97 15.45
N ASN A 191 9.10 -4.20 15.95
CA ASN A 191 10.08 -5.19 15.54
C ASN A 191 9.61 -5.87 14.27
N LEU A 192 10.30 -5.64 13.15
CA LEU A 192 9.99 -6.30 11.89
C LEU A 192 10.70 -7.65 11.80
N PHE A 193 9.99 -8.67 11.29
CA PHE A 193 10.57 -9.98 11.01
C PHE A 193 10.07 -10.56 9.69
N ALA A 194 10.94 -11.28 9.02
CA ALA A 194 10.65 -12.03 7.81
C ALA A 194 10.22 -13.45 8.16
N TYR A 195 9.30 -14.01 7.39
CA TYR A 195 8.85 -15.39 7.59
C TYR A 195 8.65 -16.17 6.28
N GLU A 196 8.91 -15.54 5.12
CA GLU A 196 8.80 -16.21 3.81
C GLU A 196 9.69 -17.45 3.74
N SER A 197 9.25 -18.45 2.97
CA SER A 197 10.03 -19.63 2.65
C SER A 197 11.33 -19.28 1.94
N VAL A 198 12.42 -19.93 2.31
CA VAL A 198 13.75 -19.76 1.70
C VAL A 198 14.15 -20.92 0.82
N GLU A 199 13.45 -22.03 0.87
CA GLU A 199 13.78 -23.28 0.18
C GLU A 199 13.31 -23.30 -1.30
N GLY A 200 12.70 -22.21 -1.79
CA GLY A 200 12.17 -22.13 -3.15
C GLY A 200 11.00 -23.08 -3.41
N VAL A 201 10.37 -23.58 -2.37
CA VAL A 201 9.17 -24.44 -2.45
C VAL A 201 7.92 -23.63 -2.72
N ASN A 202 6.90 -24.29 -3.28
CA ASN A 202 5.61 -23.69 -3.59
C ASN A 202 4.46 -24.52 -2.99
N GLY A 203 3.26 -23.95 -3.02
CA GLY A 203 2.06 -24.61 -2.56
C GLY A 203 2.12 -25.01 -1.10
N LYS A 204 1.63 -26.21 -0.77
CA LYS A 204 1.55 -26.74 0.60
C LYS A 204 2.85 -26.61 1.41
N LEU A 205 4.00 -26.88 0.81
CA LEU A 205 5.29 -26.83 1.53
C LEU A 205 5.66 -25.40 1.91
N ARG A 206 5.35 -24.41 1.08
CA ARG A 206 5.54 -23.00 1.37
C ARG A 206 4.69 -22.55 2.55
N GLU A 207 3.40 -22.96 2.59
CA GLU A 207 2.49 -22.65 3.69
C GLU A 207 2.98 -23.23 5.03
N ILE A 208 3.50 -24.46 4.99
CA ILE A 208 4.09 -25.12 6.17
C ILE A 208 5.30 -24.34 6.69
N GLU A 209 6.20 -23.97 5.79
CA GLU A 209 7.43 -23.27 6.17
C GLU A 209 7.14 -21.87 6.70
N GLN A 210 6.26 -21.10 6.05
CA GLN A 210 5.82 -19.80 6.54
C GLN A 210 5.23 -19.88 7.95
N ALA A 211 4.31 -20.82 8.18
CA ALA A 211 3.69 -21.00 9.49
C ALA A 211 4.70 -21.38 10.58
N LYS A 212 5.66 -22.27 10.29
CA LYS A 212 6.76 -22.64 11.21
C LYS A 212 7.70 -21.49 11.50
N ASN A 213 7.99 -20.63 10.51
CA ASN A 213 8.82 -19.45 10.70
C ASN A 213 8.13 -18.46 11.65
N ILE A 214 6.81 -18.28 11.53
CA ILE A 214 6.03 -17.43 12.44
C ILE A 214 5.98 -18.08 13.84
N GLU A 215 5.67 -19.38 13.94
CA GLU A 215 5.66 -20.14 15.20
C GLU A 215 6.95 -19.95 15.98
N LYS A 216 8.10 -20.08 15.31
CA LYS A 216 9.41 -19.89 15.94
C LYS A 216 9.56 -18.52 16.59
N VAL A 217 9.09 -17.45 15.92
CA VAL A 217 9.18 -16.09 16.46
C VAL A 217 8.23 -15.90 17.64
N ILE A 218 7.00 -16.43 17.57
CA ILE A 218 6.01 -16.33 18.63
C ILE A 218 6.44 -17.12 19.87
N ASN A 219 6.97 -18.33 19.70
CA ASN A 219 7.45 -19.15 20.80
C ASN A 219 8.64 -18.51 21.55
N ALA A 220 9.43 -17.68 20.84
CA ALA A 220 10.49 -16.88 21.48
C ALA A 220 9.94 -15.69 22.29
N LYS A 221 8.68 -15.30 22.07
CA LYS A 221 8.03 -14.14 22.69
C LYS A 221 6.56 -14.42 23.04
N PRO A 222 6.25 -15.41 23.88
CA PRO A 222 4.89 -15.96 24.04
C PRO A 222 3.88 -14.99 24.64
N ASN A 223 4.33 -13.90 25.28
CA ASN A 223 3.48 -12.90 25.91
C ASN A 223 3.30 -11.62 25.05
N GLU A 224 3.92 -11.57 23.87
CA GLU A 224 3.82 -10.41 22.97
C GLU A 224 2.68 -10.60 21.96
N LYS A 225 2.21 -9.48 21.40
CA LYS A 225 1.20 -9.47 20.33
C LYS A 225 1.84 -9.24 18.96
N PHE A 226 1.24 -9.84 17.93
CA PHE A 226 1.80 -9.91 16.58
C PHE A 226 0.79 -9.49 15.53
N LEU A 227 1.18 -8.59 14.65
CA LEU A 227 0.52 -8.33 13.37
C LEU A 227 1.29 -9.07 12.28
N ILE A 228 0.60 -9.90 11.49
CA ILE A 228 1.15 -10.62 10.35
C ILE A 228 0.50 -10.07 9.08
N HIS A 229 1.32 -9.67 8.10
CA HIS A 229 0.86 -9.20 6.82
C HIS A 229 1.32 -10.16 5.72
N CYS A 230 0.39 -10.64 4.92
CA CYS A 230 0.62 -11.67 3.90
C CYS A 230 -0.09 -11.36 2.59
N GLY A 231 0.24 -12.09 1.52
CA GLY A 231 -0.45 -12.01 0.24
C GLY A 231 -1.68 -12.92 0.17
N PHE A 232 -2.72 -12.49 -0.53
CA PHE A 232 -3.87 -13.28 -0.98
C PHE A 232 -4.43 -14.30 0.04
N ASP A 233 -4.39 -15.60 -0.31
CA ASP A 233 -5.05 -16.67 0.44
C ASP A 233 -4.22 -17.18 1.64
N HIS A 234 -3.00 -16.69 1.87
CA HIS A 234 -2.18 -17.09 3.03
C HIS A 234 -2.84 -16.80 4.38
N ALA A 235 -3.73 -15.77 4.44
CA ALA A 235 -4.53 -15.45 5.63
C ALA A 235 -5.73 -16.37 5.83
N SER A 236 -5.97 -17.33 4.96
CA SER A 236 -7.15 -18.18 5.00
C SER A 236 -7.00 -19.31 6.02
N GLU A 237 -8.11 -19.63 6.66
CA GLU A 237 -8.26 -20.75 7.56
C GLU A 237 -9.09 -21.87 6.91
N GLY A 238 -9.27 -23.01 7.61
CA GLY A 238 -10.00 -24.16 7.11
C GLY A 238 -9.26 -24.96 6.06
N ILE A 239 -10.01 -25.74 5.26
CA ILE A 239 -9.44 -26.60 4.22
C ILE A 239 -9.30 -25.83 2.93
N HIS A 240 -8.06 -25.65 2.51
CA HIS A 240 -7.72 -24.96 1.24
C HIS A 240 -7.59 -25.98 0.11
N SER A 241 -8.30 -25.77 -1.00
CA SER A 241 -8.45 -26.73 -2.10
C SER A 241 -7.13 -27.19 -2.77
N TYR A 242 -6.08 -26.35 -2.72
CA TYR A 242 -4.77 -26.65 -3.34
C TYR A 242 -3.65 -26.94 -2.33
N TRP A 243 -3.76 -26.41 -1.09
CA TRP A 243 -2.67 -26.45 -0.11
C TRP A 243 -3.02 -27.28 1.14
N GLU A 244 -4.20 -27.89 1.16
CA GLU A 244 -4.87 -28.51 2.33
C GLU A 244 -5.22 -27.48 3.40
N LYS A 245 -4.25 -26.68 3.84
CA LYS A 245 -4.41 -25.51 4.70
C LYS A 245 -3.42 -24.42 4.25
N ALA A 246 -3.87 -23.17 4.28
CA ALA A 246 -3.00 -22.03 4.09
C ALA A 246 -2.19 -21.72 5.36
N MET A 247 -1.29 -20.74 5.28
CA MET A 247 -0.38 -20.37 6.36
C MET A 247 -1.13 -20.10 7.69
N ALA A 248 -2.23 -19.33 7.67
CA ALA A 248 -2.99 -19.01 8.87
C ALA A 248 -3.61 -20.26 9.53
N GLY A 249 -4.22 -21.17 8.74
CA GLY A 249 -4.78 -22.41 9.26
C GLY A 249 -3.71 -23.35 9.82
N ARG A 250 -2.50 -23.38 9.23
CA ARG A 250 -1.37 -24.15 9.79
C ARG A 250 -0.77 -23.50 11.02
N PHE A 251 -0.76 -22.17 11.05
CA PHE A 251 -0.34 -21.42 12.22
C PHE A 251 -1.16 -21.81 13.47
N THR A 252 -2.49 -21.87 13.32
CA THR A 252 -3.39 -22.33 14.40
C THR A 252 -3.05 -23.76 14.85
N GLU A 253 -2.78 -24.67 13.91
CA GLU A 253 -2.37 -26.06 14.25
C GLU A 253 -1.07 -26.13 15.05
N TYR A 254 -0.07 -25.31 14.71
CA TYR A 254 1.26 -25.40 15.32
C TYR A 254 1.34 -24.68 16.66
N THR A 255 0.59 -23.59 16.82
CA THR A 255 0.69 -22.73 18.00
C THR A 255 -0.45 -22.92 19.01
N ASN A 256 -1.58 -23.51 18.61
CA ASN A 256 -2.86 -23.50 19.33
C ASN A 256 -3.37 -22.07 19.63
N ILE A 257 -2.90 -21.07 18.89
CA ILE A 257 -3.39 -19.69 18.94
C ILE A 257 -4.35 -19.51 17.77
N ASP A 258 -5.58 -19.10 18.06
CA ASP A 258 -6.58 -18.74 17.07
C ASP A 258 -6.37 -17.26 16.67
N PRO A 259 -5.86 -16.95 15.48
CA PRO A 259 -5.64 -15.57 15.06
C PRO A 259 -6.94 -14.92 14.63
N VAL A 260 -7.03 -13.60 14.64
CA VAL A 260 -8.05 -12.88 13.89
C VAL A 260 -7.58 -12.72 12.46
N THR A 261 -8.25 -13.36 11.50
CA THR A 261 -7.92 -13.31 10.08
C THR A 261 -8.77 -12.30 9.33
N ILE A 262 -8.10 -11.42 8.56
CA ILE A 262 -8.73 -10.29 7.88
C ILE A 262 -8.47 -10.36 6.37
N ASN A 263 -9.55 -10.43 5.59
CA ASN A 263 -9.50 -10.40 4.14
C ASN A 263 -9.90 -9.02 3.60
N GLN A 264 -8.97 -8.32 2.96
CA GLN A 264 -9.26 -7.08 2.25
C GLN A 264 -9.14 -7.22 0.72
N VAL A 265 -8.89 -8.44 0.23
CA VAL A 265 -8.61 -8.71 -1.20
C VAL A 265 -9.87 -8.98 -2.00
N VAL A 266 -10.72 -9.89 -1.51
CA VAL A 266 -11.82 -10.45 -2.32
C VAL A 266 -12.87 -9.42 -2.71
N TYR A 267 -13.13 -8.45 -1.85
CA TYR A 267 -14.10 -7.36 -2.08
C TYR A 267 -13.43 -6.04 -2.43
N SER A 268 -12.19 -6.08 -2.95
CA SER A 268 -11.51 -4.90 -3.49
C SER A 268 -12.17 -4.39 -4.76
N GLU A 269 -11.92 -3.12 -5.05
CA GLU A 269 -12.30 -2.54 -6.34
C GLU A 269 -11.55 -3.20 -7.51
N LYS A 270 -12.17 -3.17 -8.65
CA LYS A 270 -11.63 -3.52 -9.96
C LYS A 270 -11.28 -2.26 -10.74
N SER A 271 -10.65 -2.40 -11.91
CA SER A 271 -10.31 -1.28 -12.77
C SER A 271 -11.50 -0.40 -13.15
N LYS A 272 -12.70 -1.01 -13.20
CA LYS A 272 -13.98 -0.33 -13.45
C LYS A 272 -15.01 -0.80 -12.44
N ARG A 273 -15.91 0.12 -12.03
CA ARG A 273 -16.97 -0.17 -11.06
C ARG A 273 -17.91 -1.31 -11.49
N GLU A 274 -18.17 -1.44 -12.78
CA GLU A 274 -19.02 -2.51 -13.34
C GLU A 274 -18.44 -3.91 -13.11
N PHE A 275 -17.12 -4.02 -12.97
CA PHE A 275 -16.41 -5.27 -12.70
C PHE A 275 -16.30 -5.63 -11.22
N ASN A 276 -16.64 -4.70 -10.33
CA ASN A 276 -16.60 -4.94 -8.89
C ASN A 276 -17.52 -6.11 -8.49
N ASN A 277 -17.15 -6.75 -7.37
CA ASN A 277 -18.00 -7.75 -6.76
C ASN A 277 -19.43 -7.18 -6.55
N PRO A 278 -20.51 -7.94 -6.86
CA PRO A 278 -21.88 -7.50 -6.67
C PRO A 278 -22.16 -6.98 -5.26
N LEU A 279 -21.56 -7.60 -4.24
CA LEU A 279 -21.71 -7.16 -2.84
C LEU A 279 -21.12 -5.77 -2.63
N LEU A 280 -19.90 -5.50 -3.14
CA LEU A 280 -19.29 -4.17 -3.04
C LEU A 280 -20.15 -3.10 -3.77
N LYS A 281 -20.75 -3.46 -4.91
CA LYS A 281 -21.66 -2.55 -5.63
C LYS A 281 -22.93 -2.23 -4.84
N ALA A 282 -23.48 -3.21 -4.13
CA ALA A 282 -24.72 -3.07 -3.36
C ALA A 282 -24.55 -2.20 -2.10
N LEU A 283 -23.36 -2.17 -1.50
CA LEU A 283 -23.12 -1.60 -0.18
C LEU A 283 -22.87 -0.09 -0.15
N ASN A 284 -22.51 0.55 -1.27
CA ASN A 284 -22.16 1.98 -1.34
C ASN A 284 -21.18 2.43 -0.24
N ILE A 285 -20.04 1.75 -0.15
CA ILE A 285 -18.99 1.97 0.86
C ILE A 285 -18.36 3.36 0.69
N LYS A 286 -18.28 4.14 1.77
CA LYS A 286 -17.71 5.50 1.79
C LYS A 286 -16.32 5.56 2.45
N GLU A 287 -16.07 4.66 3.39
CA GLU A 287 -14.79 4.46 4.09
C GLU A 287 -14.57 2.96 4.30
N SER A 288 -13.35 2.55 4.61
CA SER A 288 -13.03 1.14 4.86
C SER A 288 -13.88 0.60 6.01
N SER A 289 -14.71 -0.39 5.70
CA SER A 289 -15.78 -0.85 6.58
C SER A 289 -15.77 -2.37 6.73
N VAL A 290 -16.20 -2.84 7.88
CA VAL A 290 -16.65 -4.21 8.17
C VAL A 290 -18.16 -4.20 8.19
N LEU A 291 -18.78 -5.27 7.71
CA LEU A 291 -20.22 -5.47 7.85
C LEU A 291 -20.48 -6.28 9.10
N ILE A 292 -21.44 -5.86 9.90
CA ILE A 292 -21.91 -6.62 11.07
C ILE A 292 -23.41 -6.86 10.97
N ASP A 293 -23.85 -8.05 11.36
CA ASP A 293 -25.27 -8.39 11.45
C ASP A 293 -25.91 -7.84 12.75
N LYS A 294 -27.22 -8.12 12.93
CA LYS A 294 -27.99 -7.68 14.12
C LYS A 294 -27.46 -8.28 15.45
N ASP A 295 -26.74 -9.40 15.38
CA ASP A 295 -26.17 -10.10 16.53
C ASP A 295 -24.70 -9.70 16.78
N ASN A 296 -24.23 -8.64 16.07
CA ASN A 296 -22.85 -8.12 16.07
C ASN A 296 -21.80 -9.10 15.52
N ASN A 297 -22.19 -10.12 14.73
CA ASN A 297 -21.24 -10.97 14.07
C ASN A 297 -20.67 -10.28 12.81
N PRO A 298 -19.35 -10.31 12.61
CA PRO A 298 -18.75 -9.77 11.40
C PRO A 298 -19.07 -10.63 10.18
N PHE A 299 -19.17 -10.02 9.04
CA PHE A 299 -19.28 -10.71 7.76
C PHE A 299 -17.95 -11.40 7.46
N ARG A 300 -17.99 -12.73 7.40
CA ARG A 300 -16.87 -13.61 7.07
C ARG A 300 -16.72 -13.72 5.54
N TYR A 301 -15.49 -13.87 5.08
CA TYR A 301 -15.26 -14.40 3.75
C TYR A 301 -15.24 -15.93 3.81
N GLU A 302 -16.00 -16.56 2.93
CA GLU A 302 -16.07 -18.03 2.80
C GLU A 302 -15.97 -18.45 1.35
N ARG A 303 -15.20 -19.49 1.09
CA ARG A 303 -15.07 -20.16 -0.21
C ARG A 303 -14.90 -21.66 -0.02
N GLY A 304 -16.00 -22.43 -0.14
CA GLY A 304 -16.01 -23.85 0.25
C GLY A 304 -15.75 -23.99 1.75
N GLU A 305 -14.72 -24.74 2.10
CA GLU A 305 -14.31 -24.94 3.50
C GLU A 305 -13.20 -23.97 3.95
N THR A 306 -12.90 -22.96 3.13
CA THR A 306 -11.90 -21.93 3.42
C THR A 306 -12.59 -20.65 3.86
N TRP A 307 -12.08 -19.99 4.92
CA TRP A 307 -12.64 -18.72 5.41
C TRP A 307 -11.58 -17.77 5.95
N THR A 308 -12.00 -16.52 6.19
CA THR A 308 -11.34 -15.56 7.10
C THR A 308 -12.41 -14.94 7.99
N ASP A 309 -12.08 -14.58 9.23
CA ASP A 309 -13.06 -14.09 10.21
C ASP A 309 -13.75 -12.82 9.77
N ILE A 310 -13.03 -11.94 9.08
CA ILE A 310 -13.50 -10.61 8.72
C ILE A 310 -13.21 -10.33 7.25
N ALA A 311 -14.20 -9.79 6.55
CA ALA A 311 -14.01 -9.15 5.26
C ALA A 311 -14.03 -7.63 5.41
N VAL A 312 -13.00 -6.95 4.91
CA VAL A 312 -12.94 -5.49 4.82
C VAL A 312 -13.36 -5.03 3.43
N PHE A 313 -14.26 -4.08 3.39
CA PHE A 313 -14.75 -3.44 2.18
C PHE A 313 -14.16 -2.05 2.06
N HIS A 314 -13.41 -1.80 1.02
CA HIS A 314 -12.83 -0.49 0.73
C HIS A 314 -13.72 0.32 -0.21
N PRO A 315 -13.78 1.66 -0.06
CA PRO A 315 -14.46 2.52 -1.03
C PRO A 315 -13.72 2.50 -2.37
N ASN A 316 -14.47 2.69 -3.46
CA ASN A 316 -13.83 2.88 -4.76
C ASN A 316 -12.92 4.10 -4.75
N THR A 317 -11.75 3.98 -5.36
CA THR A 317 -10.77 5.05 -5.47
C THR A 317 -11.34 6.22 -6.29
N LYS A 318 -11.19 7.42 -5.74
CA LYS A 318 -11.37 8.68 -6.46
C LYS A 318 -10.01 9.19 -6.88
N TYR A 319 -9.89 9.59 -8.14
CA TYR A 319 -8.65 10.12 -8.69
C TYR A 319 -8.66 11.65 -8.71
N VAL A 320 -7.52 12.25 -8.40
CA VAL A 320 -7.23 13.68 -8.48
C VAL A 320 -5.98 13.81 -9.34
N ASP A 321 -6.06 14.50 -10.47
CA ASP A 321 -4.94 14.64 -11.44
C ASP A 321 -4.27 13.30 -11.77
N ASN A 322 -5.08 12.29 -12.06
CA ASN A 322 -4.66 10.91 -12.32
C ASN A 322 -3.98 10.17 -11.15
N ARG A 323 -3.91 10.79 -9.98
CA ARG A 323 -3.39 10.16 -8.76
C ARG A 323 -4.54 9.71 -7.86
N PRO A 324 -4.47 8.54 -7.21
CA PRO A 324 -5.53 8.11 -6.31
C PRO A 324 -5.59 9.01 -5.07
N GLY A 325 -6.80 9.49 -4.75
CA GLY A 325 -7.01 10.45 -3.65
C GLY A 325 -6.63 9.91 -2.26
N TRP A 326 -6.49 8.58 -2.10
CA TRP A 326 -6.01 7.99 -0.85
C TRP A 326 -4.50 8.23 -0.60
N LEU A 327 -3.71 8.57 -1.64
CA LEU A 327 -2.32 9.01 -1.47
C LEU A 327 -2.20 10.30 -0.63
N PHE A 328 -3.22 11.16 -0.69
CA PHE A 328 -3.26 12.47 -0.05
C PHE A 328 -4.03 12.46 1.28
N LYS A 329 -3.95 11.31 2.00
CA LYS A 329 -4.57 11.11 3.32
C LYS A 329 -3.52 10.72 4.35
N ASN A 330 -3.95 10.58 5.60
CA ASN A 330 -3.10 10.11 6.71
C ASN A 330 -1.81 10.93 6.88
N GLY A 331 -1.94 12.27 6.79
CA GLY A 331 -0.83 13.21 6.94
C GLY A 331 -0.05 13.50 5.66
N ASN A 332 -0.37 12.86 4.54
CA ASN A 332 0.18 13.23 3.24
C ASN A 332 -0.59 14.41 2.63
N GLU A 333 0.14 15.34 2.06
CA GLU A 333 -0.37 16.46 1.27
C GLU A 333 -0.23 16.16 -0.22
N ASN A 334 -1.08 16.79 -1.04
CA ASN A 334 -0.96 16.77 -2.50
C ASN A 334 0.06 17.84 -2.91
N VAL A 335 1.33 17.42 -3.08
CA VAL A 335 2.44 18.32 -3.38
C VAL A 335 2.67 18.40 -4.88
N SER A 336 2.47 19.57 -5.47
CA SER A 336 2.78 19.82 -6.86
C SER A 336 4.29 20.03 -7.04
N ILE A 337 4.88 19.26 -7.94
CA ILE A 337 6.31 19.34 -8.30
C ILE A 337 6.45 20.12 -9.63
N ASP A 338 7.08 21.26 -9.55
CA ASP A 338 7.33 22.10 -10.73
C ASP A 338 8.52 21.57 -11.54
N LEU A 339 8.28 21.15 -12.78
CA LEU A 339 9.30 20.60 -13.70
C LEU A 339 9.76 21.61 -14.77
N THR A 340 9.30 22.86 -14.72
CA THR A 340 9.51 23.84 -15.80
C THR A 340 10.98 24.19 -16.04
N ASP A 341 11.79 24.23 -14.97
CA ASP A 341 13.21 24.60 -15.04
C ASP A 341 14.12 23.42 -15.40
N ILE A 342 13.56 22.20 -15.52
CA ILE A 342 14.32 20.99 -15.86
C ILE A 342 14.30 20.79 -17.37
N LYS A 343 15.48 20.81 -17.97
CA LYS A 343 15.67 20.55 -19.40
C LYS A 343 15.92 19.05 -19.60
N ILE A 344 14.84 18.28 -19.73
CA ILE A 344 14.87 16.83 -19.91
C ILE A 344 13.80 16.42 -20.93
N GLU A 345 14.08 15.38 -21.73
CA GLU A 345 13.10 14.79 -22.64
C GLU A 345 12.09 13.93 -21.89
N PHE A 346 10.83 13.99 -22.29
CA PHE A 346 9.73 13.18 -21.72
C PHE A 346 9.54 11.88 -22.51
N PRO A 347 9.03 10.79 -21.89
CA PRO A 347 8.48 10.74 -20.53
C PRO A 347 9.58 10.76 -19.43
N VAL A 348 9.20 11.21 -18.25
CA VAL A 348 10.08 11.19 -17.07
C VAL A 348 9.43 10.50 -15.90
N MET A 349 10.22 9.83 -15.04
CA MET A 349 9.82 9.45 -13.71
C MET A 349 10.24 10.50 -12.71
N VAL A 350 9.37 10.81 -11.77
CA VAL A 350 9.60 11.70 -10.64
C VAL A 350 9.49 10.90 -9.36
N LEU A 351 10.61 10.78 -8.64
CA LEU A 351 10.75 9.98 -7.43
C LEU A 351 11.05 10.91 -6.25
N ALA A 352 10.37 10.70 -5.13
CA ALA A 352 10.65 11.42 -3.89
C ALA A 352 11.30 10.49 -2.86
N PHE A 353 12.40 10.93 -2.27
CA PHE A 353 13.10 10.26 -1.18
C PHE A 353 13.13 11.16 0.05
N LYS A 354 13.03 10.62 1.26
CA LYS A 354 13.25 11.43 2.48
C LYS A 354 14.71 11.92 2.49
N LYS A 355 14.93 13.18 2.88
CA LYS A 355 16.28 13.73 3.04
C LYS A 355 17.12 12.85 3.95
N GLY A 356 18.32 12.47 3.49
CA GLY A 356 19.24 11.59 4.21
C GLY A 356 19.09 10.10 3.92
N GLU A 357 18.09 9.66 3.15
CA GLU A 357 18.07 8.31 2.59
C GLU A 357 18.99 8.24 1.36
N ASN A 358 19.67 7.10 1.17
CA ASN A 358 20.51 6.91 -0.02
C ASN A 358 19.64 6.65 -1.25
N ILE A 359 19.52 7.65 -2.13
CA ILE A 359 18.65 7.61 -3.33
C ILE A 359 18.98 6.46 -4.29
N ASP A 360 20.23 5.98 -4.32
CA ASP A 360 20.64 4.92 -5.25
C ASP A 360 20.06 3.54 -4.90
N VAL A 361 19.61 3.37 -3.66
CA VAL A 361 19.14 2.07 -3.18
C VAL A 361 17.81 2.14 -2.42
N ALA A 362 17.44 3.29 -1.87
CA ALA A 362 16.21 3.44 -1.10
C ALA A 362 14.96 3.23 -1.97
N VAL A 363 13.91 2.72 -1.37
CA VAL A 363 12.57 2.76 -1.98
C VAL A 363 12.05 4.19 -1.88
N PRO A 364 11.59 4.85 -2.96
CA PRO A 364 11.02 6.19 -2.85
C PRO A 364 9.75 6.20 -1.99
N VAL A 365 9.43 7.34 -1.38
CA VAL A 365 8.19 7.49 -0.62
C VAL A 365 6.98 7.68 -1.52
N ASP A 366 7.18 8.25 -2.71
CA ASP A 366 6.20 8.27 -3.80
C ASP A 366 6.92 8.39 -5.14
N ILE A 367 6.26 7.93 -6.20
CA ILE A 367 6.76 7.93 -7.56
C ILE A 367 5.61 8.15 -8.54
N THR A 368 5.88 8.86 -9.63
CA THR A 368 4.94 9.01 -10.74
C THR A 368 5.68 9.14 -12.06
N GLU A 369 5.07 8.67 -13.14
CA GLU A 369 5.54 8.90 -14.51
C GLU A 369 4.76 10.04 -15.13
N ILE A 370 5.45 10.98 -15.75
CA ILE A 370 4.90 12.13 -16.46
C ILE A 370 5.22 11.98 -17.95
N GLN A 371 4.17 11.93 -18.76
CA GLN A 371 4.29 11.66 -20.20
C GLN A 371 4.71 12.90 -21.01
N GLU A 372 4.29 14.08 -20.58
CA GLU A 372 4.56 15.34 -21.27
C GLU A 372 4.71 16.53 -20.31
N LYS A 373 5.42 17.54 -20.72
CA LYS A 373 5.78 18.71 -19.88
C LYS A 373 4.57 19.49 -19.32
N LYS A 374 3.43 19.42 -19.98
CA LYS A 374 2.20 20.14 -19.57
C LYS A 374 1.40 19.38 -18.51
N GLN A 375 1.70 18.11 -18.27
CA GLN A 375 1.01 17.29 -17.29
C GLN A 375 1.37 17.73 -15.86
N ASN A 376 0.37 17.78 -14.98
CA ASN A 376 0.59 18.05 -13.57
C ASN A 376 1.39 16.89 -12.93
N CYS A 377 2.43 17.25 -12.18
CA CYS A 377 3.22 16.31 -11.40
C CYS A 377 2.87 16.47 -9.92
N ASN A 378 2.12 15.53 -9.38
CA ASN A 378 1.65 15.54 -7.99
C ASN A 378 2.15 14.32 -7.23
N LEU A 379 2.74 14.55 -6.04
CA LEU A 379 3.22 13.51 -5.14
C LEU A 379 2.51 13.60 -3.79
N GLY A 380 2.25 12.44 -3.18
CA GLY A 380 1.70 12.33 -1.82
C GLY A 380 2.82 12.33 -0.78
N LEU A 381 3.09 13.48 -0.16
CA LEU A 381 4.20 13.64 0.77
C LEU A 381 3.73 14.17 2.13
N LYS A 382 4.28 13.64 3.23
CA LYS A 382 4.12 14.21 4.57
C LYS A 382 4.96 15.50 4.70
N LYS A 383 4.72 16.28 5.75
CA LYS A 383 5.61 17.40 6.13
C LYS A 383 7.04 16.89 6.29
N GLY A 384 8.00 17.63 5.73
CA GLY A 384 9.40 17.24 5.77
C GLY A 384 10.20 17.71 4.55
N ILE A 385 11.45 17.29 4.49
CA ILE A 385 12.38 17.63 3.41
C ILE A 385 12.63 16.37 2.58
N TYR A 386 12.58 16.54 1.25
CA TYR A 386 12.71 15.44 0.29
C TYR A 386 13.77 15.77 -0.75
N GLU A 387 14.46 14.75 -1.21
CA GLU A 387 15.23 14.78 -2.44
C GLU A 387 14.33 14.27 -3.57
N ILE A 388 14.06 15.13 -4.56
CA ILE A 388 13.27 14.77 -5.73
C ILE A 388 14.25 14.43 -6.86
N VAL A 389 14.12 13.24 -7.40
CA VAL A 389 14.87 12.81 -8.58
C VAL A 389 13.92 12.77 -9.78
N VAL A 390 14.32 13.41 -10.88
CA VAL A 390 13.62 13.39 -12.16
C VAL A 390 14.52 12.71 -13.17
N THR A 391 14.06 11.63 -13.78
CA THR A 391 14.85 10.84 -14.72
C THR A 391 14.04 10.39 -15.93
N ASN A 392 14.68 10.34 -17.12
CA ASN A 392 14.14 9.70 -18.32
C ASN A 392 14.87 8.37 -18.65
N GLY A 393 15.68 7.88 -17.71
CA GLY A 393 16.51 6.67 -17.90
C GLY A 393 17.85 6.93 -18.60
N LYS A 394 18.05 8.12 -19.19
CA LYS A 394 19.32 8.53 -19.81
C LYS A 394 19.98 9.66 -19.04
N GLU A 395 19.17 10.62 -18.62
CA GLU A 395 19.59 11.80 -17.85
C GLU A 395 18.77 11.85 -16.56
N SER A 396 19.38 12.38 -15.52
CA SER A 396 18.73 12.51 -14.21
C SER A 396 19.12 13.81 -13.53
N PHE A 397 18.14 14.43 -12.89
CA PHE A 397 18.30 15.67 -12.14
C PHE A 397 17.75 15.50 -10.75
N LYS A 398 18.39 16.16 -9.77
CA LYS A 398 18.00 16.12 -8.37
C LYS A 398 17.85 17.54 -7.81
N PHE A 399 16.87 17.73 -6.94
CA PHE A 399 16.69 18.97 -6.17
C PHE A 399 15.94 18.68 -4.86
N GLU A 400 16.05 19.62 -3.93
CA GLU A 400 15.36 19.53 -2.63
C GLU A 400 13.95 20.12 -2.72
N GLN A 401 13.00 19.46 -2.08
CA GLN A 401 11.61 19.91 -1.90
C GLN A 401 11.27 19.93 -0.42
N ASN A 402 10.91 21.10 0.09
CA ASN A 402 10.41 21.26 1.46
C ASN A 402 8.88 21.27 1.44
N VAL A 403 8.25 20.40 2.22
CA VAL A 403 6.81 20.29 2.46
C VAL A 403 6.55 20.80 3.88
N LYS A 404 5.83 21.96 3.99
CA LYS A 404 5.64 22.73 5.24
C LYS A 404 4.45 22.24 6.05
#